data_2a5bb44fe7316f8c8572fffa5743ba19
#
_entry.id   2a5bb44fe7316f8c8572fffa5743ba19
#
_cell.length_a   1.000
_cell.length_b   1.000
_cell.length_c   1.000
_cell.angle_alpha   90.00
_cell.angle_beta   90.00
_cell.angle_gamma   90.00
#
_symmetry.space_group_name_H-M   'P 1'
#
loop_
_entity.id
_entity.type
_entity.pdbx_description
1 polymer ?
#
loop_
_entity_poly.entity_id
_entity_poly.type
_entity_poly.pdbx_seq_one_letter_code
_entity_poly.pdbx_strand_id
1 'polypeptide(L)'
;MPNPSNLAMEEQWKKKEAEQSALEKAYQSGKKKGDATTLDPDKLDSKLLDQLPSPTGWRIMILPYKGQGQTEGGIVLTSETRERQQIGTLLGYVLKVGPQAYDGERFSTGPWCKPGDWVLIGRYSGSRIQIEGGEIKLLNDDEIIATVPDPEAILHQF
;
A
#
# COMPACT_ATOMS: atom_id res chain seq x y z
N MET A 1 -33.06 20.08 46.35
CA MET A 1 -33.69 19.28 45.29
C MET A 1 -32.93 19.49 43.98
N PRO A 2 -32.47 18.46 43.35
CA PRO A 2 -31.84 18.62 42.03
C PRO A 2 -32.87 19.12 41.03
N ASN A 3 -32.47 20.08 40.22
CA ASN A 3 -33.33 20.68 39.21
C ASN A 3 -33.59 19.63 38.08
N PRO A 4 -34.87 19.40 37.69
CA PRO A 4 -35.18 18.41 36.65
C PRO A 4 -34.45 18.60 35.32
N SER A 5 -34.09 19.84 35.00
CA SER A 5 -33.31 20.16 33.81
C SER A 5 -31.86 19.64 33.87
N ASN A 6 -31.27 19.51 35.06
CA ASN A 6 -29.92 18.96 35.23
C ASN A 6 -29.88 17.43 35.04
N LEU A 7 -30.93 16.72 35.49
CA LEU A 7 -31.07 15.27 35.28
C LEU A 7 -31.19 14.91 33.79
N ALA A 8 -31.96 15.70 33.03
CA ALA A 8 -32.07 15.50 31.59
C ALA A 8 -30.75 15.76 30.86
N MET A 9 -29.98 16.74 31.28
CA MET A 9 -28.63 17.02 30.75
C MET A 9 -27.64 15.90 31.08
N GLU A 10 -27.63 15.41 32.32
CA GLU A 10 -26.74 14.29 32.72
C GLU A 10 -27.06 13.00 31.95
N GLU A 11 -28.32 12.70 31.71
CA GLU A 11 -28.72 11.55 30.86
C GLU A 11 -28.28 11.72 29.42
N GLN A 12 -28.37 12.93 28.86
CA GLN A 12 -27.88 13.21 27.53
C GLN A 12 -26.35 13.08 27.42
N TRP A 13 -25.61 13.53 28.42
CA TRP A 13 -24.16 13.37 28.47
C TRP A 13 -23.76 11.92 28.56
N LYS A 14 -24.36 11.13 29.44
CA LYS A 14 -24.12 9.68 29.54
C LYS A 14 -24.43 8.93 28.25
N LYS A 15 -25.48 9.33 27.55
CA LYS A 15 -25.84 8.76 26.27
C LYS A 15 -24.79 9.07 25.20
N LYS A 16 -24.31 10.32 25.13
CA LYS A 16 -23.24 10.72 24.20
C LYS A 16 -21.91 10.01 24.51
N GLU A 17 -21.56 9.88 25.78
CA GLU A 17 -20.36 9.13 26.18
C GLU A 17 -20.46 7.64 25.80
N ALA A 18 -21.64 7.04 25.98
CA ALA A 18 -21.88 5.65 25.57
C ALA A 18 -21.80 5.48 24.06
N GLU A 19 -22.33 6.42 23.27
CA GLU A 19 -22.25 6.40 21.81
C GLU A 19 -20.81 6.59 21.30
N GLN A 20 -20.05 7.51 21.89
CA GLN A 20 -18.63 7.72 21.59
C GLN A 20 -17.80 6.49 21.95
N SER A 21 -18.04 5.89 23.10
CA SER A 21 -17.36 4.66 23.52
C SER A 21 -17.69 3.47 22.60
N ALA A 22 -18.92 3.38 22.10
CA ALA A 22 -19.34 2.34 21.15
C ALA A 22 -18.68 2.54 19.77
N LEU A 23 -18.60 3.79 19.29
CA LEU A 23 -17.89 4.16 18.07
C LEU A 23 -16.39 3.89 18.18
N GLU A 24 -15.80 4.22 19.32
CA GLU A 24 -14.38 4.00 19.57
C GLU A 24 -14.03 2.51 19.65
N LYS A 25 -14.90 1.71 20.29
CA LYS A 25 -14.79 0.24 20.28
C LYS A 25 -14.97 -0.35 18.89
N ALA A 26 -15.90 0.15 18.09
CA ALA A 26 -16.09 -0.28 16.72
C ALA A 26 -14.89 0.07 15.85
N TYR A 27 -14.31 1.26 16.01
CA TYR A 27 -13.10 1.69 15.33
C TYR A 27 -11.89 0.86 15.74
N GLN A 28 -11.73 0.56 17.02
CA GLN A 28 -10.68 -0.30 17.56
C GLN A 28 -10.83 -1.77 17.11
N SER A 29 -12.06 -2.27 17.03
CA SER A 29 -12.31 -3.64 16.54
C SER A 29 -12.07 -3.73 15.03
N GLY A 30 -12.35 -2.68 14.27
CA GLY A 30 -11.98 -2.56 12.86
C GLY A 30 -10.46 -2.56 12.68
N LYS A 31 -9.75 -1.84 13.55
CA LYS A 31 -8.28 -1.78 13.55
C LYS A 31 -7.63 -3.12 13.90
N LYS A 32 -8.23 -3.91 14.79
CA LYS A 32 -7.73 -5.25 15.15
C LYS A 32 -7.92 -6.29 14.05
N LYS A 33 -8.85 -6.10 13.13
CA LYS A 33 -8.99 -6.92 11.93
C LYS A 33 -7.97 -6.59 10.85
N GLY A 34 -7.31 -5.43 10.93
CA GLY A 34 -6.29 -4.97 9.99
C GLY A 34 -4.89 -5.51 10.24
N ASP A 35 -4.68 -6.34 11.26
CA ASP A 35 -3.33 -6.80 11.65
C ASP A 35 -2.81 -7.98 10.83
N ALA A 36 -3.50 -8.40 9.79
CA ALA A 36 -3.16 -9.64 9.11
C ALA A 36 -2.73 -9.50 7.65
N THR A 37 -2.84 -8.34 7.03
CA THR A 37 -2.58 -8.26 5.60
C THR A 37 -1.56 -7.19 5.26
N THR A 38 -0.34 -7.38 5.76
CA THR A 38 0.79 -6.70 5.13
C THR A 38 0.91 -7.23 3.71
N LEU A 39 0.82 -6.34 2.72
CA LEU A 39 1.05 -6.70 1.33
C LEU A 39 2.51 -7.15 1.18
N ASP A 40 2.69 -8.43 1.03
CA ASP A 40 3.98 -9.08 0.86
C ASP A 40 3.95 -9.81 -0.48
N PRO A 41 4.87 -9.55 -1.41
CA PRO A 41 4.92 -10.22 -2.70
C PRO A 41 4.87 -11.74 -2.62
N ASP A 42 5.45 -12.32 -1.57
CA ASP A 42 5.51 -13.76 -1.38
C ASP A 42 4.20 -14.38 -0.84
N LYS A 43 3.28 -13.55 -0.36
CA LYS A 43 2.02 -13.97 0.28
C LYS A 43 0.77 -13.50 -0.46
N LEU A 44 0.93 -12.98 -1.67
CA LEU A 44 -0.18 -12.52 -2.49
C LEU A 44 -0.97 -13.73 -3.00
N ASP A 45 -2.17 -13.91 -2.49
CA ASP A 45 -3.13 -14.85 -3.04
C ASP A 45 -4.13 -14.18 -4.00
N SER A 46 -4.84 -14.98 -4.77
CA SER A 46 -5.82 -14.47 -5.74
C SER A 46 -6.94 -13.67 -5.07
N LYS A 47 -7.35 -14.05 -3.86
CA LYS A 47 -8.41 -13.36 -3.12
C LYS A 47 -8.00 -11.95 -2.70
N LEU A 48 -6.75 -11.81 -2.29
CA LEU A 48 -6.20 -10.50 -1.92
C LEU A 48 -6.07 -9.60 -3.16
N LEU A 49 -5.58 -10.15 -4.26
CA LEU A 49 -5.49 -9.42 -5.53
C LEU A 49 -6.85 -8.95 -6.04
N ASP A 50 -7.91 -9.77 -5.88
CA ASP A 50 -9.27 -9.40 -6.29
C ASP A 50 -9.84 -8.23 -5.49
N GLN A 51 -9.41 -8.06 -4.25
CA GLN A 51 -9.82 -6.94 -3.39
C GLN A 51 -9.11 -5.63 -3.70
N LEU A 52 -7.97 -5.69 -4.38
CA LEU A 52 -7.22 -4.51 -4.76
C LEU A 52 -7.87 -3.78 -5.95
N PRO A 53 -7.72 -2.46 -6.04
CA PRO A 53 -8.16 -1.71 -7.22
C PRO A 53 -7.61 -2.32 -8.50
N SER A 54 -8.33 -2.15 -9.58
CA SER A 54 -7.86 -2.56 -10.91
C SER A 54 -7.47 -1.35 -11.73
N PRO A 55 -6.24 -1.29 -12.25
CA PRO A 55 -5.82 -0.18 -13.08
C PRO A 55 -6.63 -0.15 -14.39
N THR A 56 -6.91 1.04 -14.88
CA THR A 56 -7.65 1.26 -16.11
C THR A 56 -6.72 1.74 -17.23
N GLY A 57 -7.13 1.49 -18.48
CA GLY A 57 -6.37 1.93 -19.64
C GLY A 57 -4.97 1.34 -19.67
N TRP A 58 -3.98 2.16 -19.88
CA TRP A 58 -2.56 1.78 -19.95
C TRP A 58 -1.80 1.90 -18.63
N ARG A 59 -2.51 1.92 -17.51
CA ARG A 59 -1.88 2.03 -16.19
C ARG A 59 -1.47 0.68 -15.64
N ILE A 60 -0.46 0.71 -14.80
CA ILE A 60 0.09 -0.45 -14.10
C ILE A 60 0.04 -0.17 -12.60
N MET A 61 -0.31 -1.19 -11.82
CA MET A 61 -0.28 -1.12 -10.37
C MET A 61 0.90 -1.91 -9.84
N ILE A 62 1.71 -1.27 -9.02
CA ILE A 62 2.86 -1.88 -8.38
C ILE A 62 2.79 -1.77 -6.87
N LEU A 63 3.45 -2.71 -6.22
CA LEU A 63 3.74 -2.69 -4.80
C LEU A 63 5.17 -2.22 -4.61
N PRO A 64 5.43 -1.04 -4.00
CA PRO A 64 6.78 -0.57 -3.74
C PRO A 64 7.55 -1.54 -2.86
N TYR A 65 8.82 -1.77 -3.17
CA TYR A 65 9.70 -2.59 -2.35
C TYR A 65 9.96 -1.93 -0.99
N LYS A 66 9.72 -2.66 0.07
CA LYS A 66 9.84 -2.13 1.45
C LYS A 66 11.26 -2.15 1.99
N GLY A 67 12.20 -2.76 1.27
CA GLY A 67 13.55 -2.99 1.77
C GLY A 67 13.59 -4.04 2.88
N GLN A 68 14.78 -4.31 3.35
CA GLN A 68 14.99 -5.19 4.50
C GLN A 68 14.63 -4.46 5.80
N GLY A 69 13.88 -5.10 6.68
CA GLY A 69 13.54 -4.55 7.99
C GLY A 69 14.71 -4.47 8.97
N GLN A 70 15.84 -5.14 8.63
CA GLN A 70 17.07 -5.21 9.43
C GLN A 70 18.28 -5.02 8.52
N THR A 71 19.35 -4.45 9.06
CA THR A 71 20.67 -4.45 8.42
C THR A 71 21.30 -5.84 8.50
N GLU A 72 22.34 -6.11 7.70
CA GLU A 72 23.12 -7.36 7.77
C GLU A 72 23.69 -7.62 9.18
N GLY A 73 23.92 -6.58 9.98
CA GLY A 73 24.34 -6.68 11.38
C GLY A 73 23.23 -6.93 12.39
N GLY A 74 21.98 -7.16 11.93
CA GLY A 74 20.84 -7.42 12.80
C GLY A 74 20.25 -6.20 13.50
N ILE A 75 20.66 -4.99 13.13
CA ILE A 75 20.10 -3.74 13.67
C ILE A 75 18.72 -3.49 13.05
N VAL A 76 17.71 -3.41 13.91
CA VAL A 76 16.34 -3.08 13.49
C VAL A 76 16.29 -1.62 13.07
N LEU A 77 15.83 -1.36 11.84
CA LEU A 77 15.65 0.00 11.32
C LEU A 77 14.43 0.65 11.96
N THR A 78 14.54 1.93 12.31
CA THR A 78 13.41 2.70 12.80
C THR A 78 12.34 2.85 11.71
N SER A 79 11.09 3.08 12.12
CA SER A 79 9.99 3.34 11.19
C SER A 79 10.30 4.51 10.24
N GLU A 80 10.91 5.56 10.79
CA GLU A 80 11.32 6.75 10.04
C GLU A 80 12.39 6.45 8.96
N THR A 81 13.37 5.62 9.29
CA THR A 81 14.39 5.17 8.33
C THR A 81 13.78 4.29 7.25
N ARG A 82 12.86 3.40 7.62
CA ARG A 82 12.12 2.57 6.66
C ARG A 82 11.25 3.40 5.72
N GLU A 83 10.57 4.41 6.23
CA GLU A 83 9.78 5.33 5.41
C GLU A 83 10.64 6.11 4.42
N ARG A 84 11.80 6.60 4.86
CA ARG A 84 12.76 7.27 3.97
C ARG A 84 13.29 6.33 2.90
N GLN A 85 13.57 5.09 3.25
CA GLN A 85 13.98 4.07 2.28
C GLN A 85 12.86 3.75 1.28
N GLN A 86 11.62 3.65 1.74
CA GLN A 86 10.46 3.46 0.86
C GLN A 86 10.26 4.61 -0.13
N ILE A 87 10.44 5.85 0.32
CA ILE A 87 10.32 7.04 -0.54
C ILE A 87 11.46 7.08 -1.57
N GLY A 88 12.64 6.63 -1.19
CA GLY A 88 13.81 6.56 -2.06
C GLY A 88 13.85 5.36 -2.99
N THR A 89 13.02 4.33 -2.74
CA THR A 89 13.07 3.07 -3.48
C THR A 89 12.47 3.23 -4.87
N LEU A 90 13.26 2.85 -5.86
CA LEU A 90 12.87 2.84 -7.27
C LEU A 90 12.36 1.47 -7.73
N LEU A 91 12.30 0.51 -6.83
CA LEU A 91 11.97 -0.88 -7.10
C LEU A 91 10.52 -1.18 -6.71
N GLY A 92 9.81 -1.91 -7.53
CA GLY A 92 8.43 -2.31 -7.26
C GLY A 92 8.08 -3.66 -7.86
N TYR A 93 7.10 -4.31 -7.26
CA TYR A 93 6.53 -5.57 -7.73
C TYR A 93 5.24 -5.32 -8.50
N VAL A 94 5.13 -5.81 -9.71
CA VAL A 94 3.94 -5.61 -10.56
C VAL A 94 2.80 -6.48 -10.06
N LEU A 95 1.71 -5.83 -9.62
CA LEU A 95 0.50 -6.49 -9.13
C LEU A 95 -0.52 -6.73 -10.24
N LYS A 96 -0.85 -5.68 -10.97
CA LYS A 96 -1.85 -5.71 -12.03
C LYS A 96 -1.44 -4.79 -13.18
N VAL A 97 -1.86 -5.17 -14.36
CA VAL A 97 -1.64 -4.41 -15.59
C VAL A 97 -2.99 -4.05 -16.19
N GLY A 98 -3.17 -2.80 -16.60
CA GLY A 98 -4.40 -2.34 -17.22
C GLY A 98 -4.64 -3.00 -18.58
N PRO A 99 -5.90 -3.02 -19.04
CA PRO A 99 -6.29 -3.78 -20.25
C PRO A 99 -5.69 -3.22 -21.54
N GLN A 100 -5.28 -1.96 -21.56
CA GLN A 100 -4.65 -1.31 -22.72
C GLN A 100 -3.15 -1.07 -22.53
N ALA A 101 -2.58 -1.53 -21.41
CA ALA A 101 -1.16 -1.42 -21.16
C ALA A 101 -0.37 -2.21 -22.23
N TYR A 102 0.69 -1.58 -22.71
CA TYR A 102 1.54 -2.11 -23.77
C TYR A 102 0.85 -2.38 -25.10
N ASP A 103 -0.27 -1.70 -25.32
CA ASP A 103 -0.93 -1.67 -26.63
C ASP A 103 -0.34 -0.53 -27.50
N GLY A 104 -0.21 -0.79 -28.79
CA GLY A 104 0.28 0.17 -29.75
C GLY A 104 1.67 -0.11 -30.30
N GLU A 105 2.05 0.68 -31.32
CA GLU A 105 3.30 0.48 -32.10
C GLU A 105 4.59 0.62 -31.27
N ARG A 106 4.55 1.43 -30.19
CA ARG A 106 5.69 1.57 -29.25
C ARG A 106 6.10 0.27 -28.57
N PHE A 107 5.17 -0.65 -28.46
CA PHE A 107 5.36 -1.92 -27.76
C PHE A 107 5.34 -3.11 -28.70
N SER A 108 5.77 -2.90 -29.95
CA SER A 108 5.80 -3.95 -30.99
C SER A 108 6.64 -5.17 -30.62
N THR A 109 7.58 -5.01 -29.69
CA THR A 109 8.40 -6.11 -29.16
C THR A 109 7.73 -6.87 -28.01
N GLY A 110 6.52 -6.48 -27.63
CA GLY A 110 5.76 -7.06 -26.53
C GLY A 110 5.75 -6.22 -25.24
N PRO A 111 5.04 -6.69 -24.23
CA PRO A 111 4.97 -5.99 -22.94
C PRO A 111 6.35 -5.87 -22.29
N TRP A 112 6.62 -4.72 -21.69
CA TRP A 112 7.86 -4.51 -20.94
C TRP A 112 7.88 -5.20 -19.58
N CYS A 113 6.71 -5.42 -19.00
CA CYS A 113 6.55 -6.18 -17.76
C CYS A 113 5.17 -6.86 -17.72
N LYS A 114 5.03 -7.80 -16.81
CA LYS A 114 3.79 -8.55 -16.55
C LYS A 114 3.57 -8.67 -15.06
N PRO A 115 2.37 -9.01 -14.58
CA PRO A 115 2.15 -9.32 -13.17
C PRO A 115 3.14 -10.36 -12.64
N GLY A 116 3.74 -10.11 -11.50
CA GLY A 116 4.77 -10.96 -10.91
C GLY A 116 6.21 -10.52 -11.19
N ASP A 117 6.43 -9.56 -12.06
CA ASP A 117 7.77 -9.04 -12.33
C ASP A 117 8.19 -7.97 -11.30
N TRP A 118 9.48 -7.95 -11.01
CA TRP A 118 10.12 -6.84 -10.32
C TRP A 118 10.62 -5.81 -11.34
N VAL A 119 10.33 -4.56 -11.08
CA VAL A 119 10.63 -3.46 -12.01
C VAL A 119 11.29 -2.29 -11.31
N LEU A 120 12.12 -1.57 -12.07
CA LEU A 120 12.65 -0.28 -11.69
C LEU A 120 11.77 0.82 -12.28
N ILE A 121 11.49 1.82 -11.46
CA ILE A 121 10.69 3.00 -11.82
C ILE A 121 11.41 4.28 -11.46
N GLY A 122 11.01 5.39 -12.06
CA GLY A 122 11.50 6.71 -11.68
C GLY A 122 11.07 7.08 -10.27
N ARG A 123 11.93 7.81 -9.56
CA ARG A 123 11.71 8.20 -8.16
C ARG A 123 10.37 8.91 -7.93
N TYR A 124 9.95 9.72 -8.86
CA TYR A 124 8.73 10.52 -8.77
C TYR A 124 7.60 10.01 -9.67
N SER A 125 7.79 8.84 -10.26
CA SER A 125 6.78 8.22 -11.12
C SER A 125 5.58 7.75 -10.33
N GLY A 126 4.41 7.95 -10.92
CA GLY A 126 3.15 7.40 -10.47
C GLY A 126 2.52 8.09 -9.27
N SER A 127 1.29 7.68 -9.00
CA SER A 127 0.49 8.13 -7.86
C SER A 127 0.56 7.11 -6.73
N ARG A 128 0.84 7.57 -5.52
CA ARG A 128 0.86 6.75 -4.31
C ARG A 128 -0.53 6.67 -3.71
N ILE A 129 -0.95 5.49 -3.36
CA ILE A 129 -2.24 5.24 -2.72
C ILE A 129 -2.01 4.39 -1.47
N GLN A 130 -2.46 4.90 -0.33
CA GLN A 130 -2.50 4.13 0.90
C GLN A 130 -3.74 3.24 0.91
N ILE A 131 -3.54 1.98 1.17
CA ILE A 131 -4.61 1.00 1.33
C ILE A 131 -4.42 0.23 2.63
N GLU A 132 -5.41 -0.51 3.04
CA GLU A 132 -5.26 -1.42 4.16
C GLU A 132 -4.17 -2.46 3.85
N GLY A 133 -3.20 -2.55 4.73
CA GLY A 133 -2.05 -3.45 4.60
C GLY A 133 -0.82 -2.88 3.92
N GLY A 134 -0.86 -1.66 3.37
CA GLY A 134 0.33 -1.04 2.78
C GLY A 134 0.06 0.07 1.80
N GLU A 135 1.03 0.30 0.95
CA GLU A 135 1.01 1.33 -0.07
C GLU A 135 1.16 0.70 -1.45
N ILE A 136 0.38 1.17 -2.40
CA ILE A 136 0.50 0.84 -3.82
C ILE A 136 0.81 2.09 -4.63
N LYS A 137 1.40 1.89 -5.80
CA LYS A 137 1.60 2.95 -6.80
C LYS A 137 0.89 2.59 -8.10
N LEU A 138 0.30 3.60 -8.73
CA LEU A 138 -0.24 3.51 -10.08
C LEU A 138 0.65 4.33 -11.02
N LEU A 139 1.13 3.68 -12.07
CA LEU A 139 2.04 4.23 -13.07
C LEU A 139 1.41 4.11 -14.45
N ASN A 140 1.95 4.88 -15.41
CA ASN A 140 1.74 4.58 -16.82
C ASN A 140 2.68 3.45 -17.27
N ASP A 141 2.31 2.73 -18.32
CA ASP A 141 3.07 1.61 -18.86
C ASP A 141 4.49 1.98 -19.34
N ASP A 142 4.68 3.21 -19.80
CA ASP A 142 5.97 3.74 -20.25
C ASP A 142 6.88 4.29 -19.14
N GLU A 143 6.42 4.28 -17.90
CA GLU A 143 7.21 4.71 -16.74
C GLU A 143 8.10 3.59 -16.16
N ILE A 144 8.01 2.38 -16.68
CA ILE A 144 8.89 1.28 -16.33
C ILE A 144 10.26 1.49 -16.97
N ILE A 145 11.30 1.51 -16.17
CA ILE A 145 12.68 1.75 -16.63
C ILE A 145 13.36 0.43 -16.97
N ALA A 146 13.21 -0.59 -16.14
CA ALA A 146 13.82 -1.90 -16.32
C ALA A 146 13.08 -2.98 -15.55
N THR A 147 13.27 -4.24 -15.94
CA THR A 147 12.88 -5.42 -15.17
C THR A 147 14.07 -5.93 -14.36
N VAL A 148 13.82 -6.46 -13.18
CA VAL A 148 14.85 -6.93 -12.26
C VAL A 148 14.60 -8.40 -11.94
N PRO A 149 15.57 -9.30 -12.18
CA PRO A 149 15.41 -10.72 -11.87
C PRO A 149 15.35 -10.99 -10.37
N ASP A 150 16.17 -10.27 -9.58
CA ASP A 150 16.27 -10.41 -8.13
C ASP A 150 16.26 -9.03 -7.47
N PRO A 151 15.21 -8.71 -6.71
CA PRO A 151 15.11 -7.41 -6.04
C PRO A 151 16.18 -7.20 -4.97
N GLU A 152 16.69 -8.27 -4.35
CA GLU A 152 17.70 -8.18 -3.30
C GLU A 152 19.09 -7.86 -3.86
N ALA A 153 19.32 -8.14 -5.14
CA ALA A 153 20.57 -7.79 -5.82
C ALA A 153 20.71 -6.29 -6.10
N ILE A 154 19.61 -5.54 -6.02
CA ILE A 154 19.64 -4.09 -6.17
C ILE A 154 20.00 -3.45 -4.83
N LEU A 155 21.22 -3.02 -4.73
CA LEU A 155 21.68 -2.22 -3.60
C LEU A 155 21.00 -0.85 -3.65
N HIS A 156 20.48 -0.43 -2.52
CA HIS A 156 19.79 0.84 -2.40
C HIS A 156 20.67 1.99 -2.85
N GLN A 157 20.23 2.62 -3.87
CA GLN A 157 20.78 3.87 -4.34
C GLN A 157 19.74 4.96 -4.05
N PHE A 158 19.76 5.44 -2.78
CA PHE A 158 19.12 6.71 -2.36
C PHE A 158 17.81 7.12 -3.03
#